data_36cff1c2d3e6f512c62abb2087b5114c
#
_entry.id   36cff1c2d3e6f512c62abb2087b5114c
#
_cell.length_a   1.000
_cell.length_b   1.000
_cell.length_c   1.000
_cell.angle_alpha   90.00
_cell.angle_beta   90.00
_cell.angle_gamma   90.00
#
_symmetry.space_group_name_H-M   'P 1'
#
loop_
_entity.id
_entity.type
_entity.pdbx_description
1 polymer ?
#
loop_
_entity_poly.entity_id
_entity_poly.type
_entity_poly.pdbx_seq_one_letter_code
_entity_poly.pdbx_strand_id
1 'polypeptide(L)'
;AQSIPEDQEFYLTIRYVGTPRPIRTVWGELGWEELTNGALVASQPCGAPSWFPCDDTPDEKAHFDLVISADNPYTVVANGRLLARRASGSRTTWHYRTDHAMASYLATIQVGEYQRIELAQNPVPVVAYIPPSLRSYVDVDFADQAAMLQLFQNLFGPYPFRDYTVVITEDPLEIPLE
;
A
#
# COMPACT_ATOMS: atom_id res chain seq x y z
N ALA A 1 8.13 -34.03 -8.34
CA ALA A 1 8.14 -32.60 -8.70
C ALA A 1 9.18 -32.42 -9.81
N GLN A 2 8.81 -31.75 -10.89
CA GLN A 2 9.77 -31.38 -11.93
C GLN A 2 10.55 -30.17 -11.40
N SER A 3 11.88 -30.24 -11.43
CA SER A 3 12.71 -29.07 -11.11
C SER A 3 12.61 -28.06 -12.26
N ILE A 4 12.46 -26.80 -11.92
CA ILE A 4 12.57 -25.71 -12.89
C ILE A 4 14.07 -25.53 -13.17
N PRO A 5 14.51 -25.55 -14.44
CA PRO A 5 15.91 -25.32 -14.76
C PRO A 5 16.34 -23.91 -14.35
N GLU A 6 17.61 -23.78 -13.95
CA GLU A 6 18.25 -22.52 -13.65
C GLU A 6 18.21 -21.58 -14.87
N ASP A 7 18.05 -20.29 -14.69
CA ASP A 7 17.98 -19.25 -15.73
C ASP A 7 16.83 -19.37 -16.75
N GLN A 8 15.74 -20.05 -16.41
CA GLN A 8 14.55 -20.08 -17.27
C GLN A 8 13.41 -19.23 -16.69
N GLU A 9 12.82 -18.41 -17.56
CA GLU A 9 11.56 -17.75 -17.24
C GLU A 9 10.41 -18.75 -17.16
N PHE A 10 9.57 -18.64 -16.16
CA PHE A 10 8.37 -19.45 -16.02
C PHE A 10 7.19 -18.61 -15.50
N TYR A 11 5.99 -19.11 -15.74
CA TYR A 11 4.76 -18.55 -15.21
C TYR A 11 4.16 -19.48 -14.18
N LEU A 12 3.88 -18.94 -12.99
CA LEU A 12 3.17 -19.65 -11.94
C LEU A 12 1.84 -18.95 -11.67
N THR A 13 0.74 -19.70 -11.74
CA THR A 13 -0.57 -19.20 -11.35
C THR A 13 -1.01 -19.88 -10.07
N ILE A 14 -1.25 -19.09 -9.03
CA ILE A 14 -1.77 -19.56 -7.75
C ILE A 14 -3.18 -18.99 -7.58
N ARG A 15 -4.16 -19.87 -7.35
CA ARG A 15 -5.51 -19.46 -6.98
C ARG A 15 -5.78 -19.84 -5.54
N TYR A 16 -6.19 -18.88 -4.76
CA TYR A 16 -6.48 -19.11 -3.33
C TYR A 16 -7.69 -18.29 -2.91
N VAL A 17 -8.31 -18.72 -1.82
CA VAL A 17 -9.43 -18.06 -1.15
C VAL A 17 -9.26 -18.26 0.35
N GLY A 18 -9.63 -17.28 1.12
CA GLY A 18 -9.56 -17.36 2.57
C GLY A 18 -9.93 -16.03 3.22
N THR A 19 -9.78 -15.98 4.52
CA THR A 19 -9.88 -14.77 5.34
C THR A 19 -8.46 -14.43 5.77
N PRO A 20 -7.83 -13.39 5.22
CA PRO A 20 -6.49 -12.98 5.60
C PRO A 20 -6.44 -12.64 7.09
N ARG A 21 -5.31 -12.90 7.72
CA ARG A 21 -5.06 -12.58 9.14
C ARG A 21 -3.60 -12.22 9.32
N PRO A 22 -3.27 -11.37 10.31
CA PRO A 22 -1.88 -11.08 10.60
C PRO A 22 -1.13 -12.35 10.99
N ILE A 23 0.16 -12.39 10.71
CA ILE A 23 1.06 -13.46 11.17
C ILE A 23 1.79 -13.01 12.42
N ARG A 24 1.94 -13.96 13.36
CA ARG A 24 2.69 -13.72 14.61
C ARG A 24 4.17 -13.80 14.35
N THR A 25 4.87 -12.73 14.69
CA THR A 25 6.31 -12.60 14.56
C THR A 25 6.94 -12.20 15.88
N VAL A 26 8.27 -12.12 15.92
CA VAL A 26 9.00 -11.59 17.10
C VAL A 26 8.77 -10.08 17.31
N TRP A 27 8.26 -9.38 16.29
CA TRP A 27 7.92 -7.96 16.35
C TRP A 27 6.44 -7.68 16.57
N GLY A 28 5.63 -8.70 16.80
CA GLY A 28 4.18 -8.60 16.96
C GLY A 28 3.41 -9.26 15.82
N GLU A 29 2.14 -8.90 15.70
CA GLU A 29 1.28 -9.34 14.61
C GLU A 29 1.45 -8.40 13.42
N LEU A 30 1.82 -8.95 12.24
CA LEU A 30 2.14 -8.20 11.03
C LEU A 30 1.37 -8.71 9.83
N GLY A 31 1.15 -7.84 8.86
CA GLY A 31 0.51 -8.16 7.59
C GLY A 31 -0.89 -7.61 7.49
N TRP A 32 -1.86 -8.46 7.20
CA TRP A 32 -3.25 -8.07 7.06
C TRP A 32 -3.86 -7.68 8.41
N GLU A 33 -4.48 -6.52 8.47
CA GLU A 33 -5.19 -6.02 9.63
C GLU A 33 -6.60 -5.58 9.23
N GLU A 34 -7.60 -6.09 9.93
CA GLU A 34 -8.98 -5.65 9.80
C GLU A 34 -9.19 -4.40 10.68
N LEU A 35 -9.71 -3.35 10.06
CA LEU A 35 -10.09 -2.12 10.74
C LEU A 35 -11.58 -2.14 11.08
N THR A 36 -12.00 -1.24 11.96
CA THR A 36 -13.42 -1.00 12.25
C THR A 36 -14.21 -0.72 10.95
N ASN A 37 -13.58 0.00 10.00
CA ASN A 37 -14.17 0.30 8.71
C ASN A 37 -13.14 0.11 7.58
N GLY A 38 -12.94 -1.14 7.16
CA GLY A 38 -12.01 -1.50 6.09
C GLY A 38 -10.91 -2.45 6.50
N ALA A 39 -9.76 -2.35 5.85
CA ALA A 39 -8.59 -3.16 6.13
C ALA A 39 -7.32 -2.44 5.66
N LEU A 40 -6.19 -2.78 6.27
CA LEU A 40 -4.88 -2.37 5.81
C LEU A 40 -3.90 -3.54 5.80
N VAL A 41 -2.81 -3.35 5.09
CA VAL A 41 -1.67 -4.27 5.13
C VAL A 41 -0.45 -3.53 5.64
N ALA A 42 0.16 -4.07 6.70
CA ALA A 42 1.33 -3.56 7.37
C ALA A 42 2.31 -4.71 7.61
N SER A 43 3.23 -4.92 6.68
CA SER A 43 4.00 -6.17 6.60
C SER A 43 5.48 -6.04 6.96
N GLN A 44 5.97 -4.90 7.41
CA GLN A 44 7.37 -4.71 7.73
C GLN A 44 7.75 -5.36 9.07
N PRO A 45 8.86 -6.12 9.13
CA PRO A 45 9.81 -6.49 8.07
C PRO A 45 9.46 -7.80 7.36
N CYS A 46 8.40 -8.48 7.77
CA CYS A 46 7.91 -9.74 7.21
C CYS A 46 6.42 -9.88 7.54
N GLY A 47 5.59 -10.18 6.59
CA GLY A 47 4.13 -10.22 6.81
C GLY A 47 3.33 -10.29 5.51
N ALA A 48 3.97 -10.15 4.37
CA ALA A 48 3.33 -10.24 3.07
C ALA A 48 2.59 -11.58 2.84
N PRO A 49 3.07 -12.74 3.33
CA PRO A 49 2.34 -14.00 3.20
C PRO A 49 0.99 -14.05 3.91
N SER A 50 0.67 -13.05 4.75
CA SER A 50 -0.65 -12.94 5.38
C SER A 50 -1.78 -12.78 4.38
N TRP A 51 -1.50 -12.23 3.19
CA TRP A 51 -2.53 -11.90 2.21
C TRP A 51 -2.24 -12.38 0.78
N PHE A 52 -0.99 -12.68 0.41
CA PHE A 52 -0.66 -13.32 -0.86
C PHE A 52 0.54 -14.27 -0.73
N PRO A 53 0.59 -15.34 -1.53
CA PRO A 53 1.74 -16.25 -1.56
C PRO A 53 2.95 -15.55 -2.17
N CYS A 54 4.06 -15.49 -1.43
CA CYS A 54 5.31 -14.89 -1.90
C CYS A 54 6.51 -15.51 -1.19
N ASP A 55 7.69 -15.27 -1.73
CA ASP A 55 8.92 -15.29 -0.95
C ASP A 55 9.01 -13.96 -0.22
N ASP A 56 9.12 -14.01 1.13
CA ASP A 56 9.15 -12.81 1.97
C ASP A 56 10.58 -12.44 2.41
N THR A 57 11.56 -12.79 1.59
CA THR A 57 12.96 -12.40 1.78
C THR A 57 13.17 -10.97 1.25
N PRO A 58 13.78 -10.05 2.03
CA PRO A 58 13.86 -8.63 1.66
C PRO A 58 14.72 -8.33 0.41
N ASP A 59 15.62 -9.21 0.05
CA ASP A 59 16.49 -9.12 -1.13
C ASP A 59 15.80 -9.58 -2.41
N GLU A 60 14.74 -10.39 -2.31
CA GLU A 60 13.92 -10.82 -3.44
C GLU A 60 12.92 -9.72 -3.82
N LYS A 61 13.29 -8.92 -4.83
CA LYS A 61 12.47 -7.79 -5.28
C LYS A 61 11.71 -8.10 -6.55
N ALA A 62 10.45 -7.66 -6.59
CA ALA A 62 9.57 -7.84 -7.74
C ALA A 62 8.84 -6.56 -8.12
N HIS A 63 8.40 -6.48 -9.38
CA HIS A 63 7.38 -5.52 -9.79
C HIS A 63 5.99 -6.06 -9.46
N PHE A 64 5.13 -5.18 -8.97
CA PHE A 64 3.76 -5.54 -8.62
C PHE A 64 2.77 -4.92 -9.61
N ASP A 65 1.81 -5.73 -10.04
CA ASP A 65 0.68 -5.32 -10.85
C ASP A 65 -0.58 -5.76 -10.10
N LEU A 66 -1.25 -4.81 -9.43
CA LEU A 66 -2.30 -5.08 -8.44
C LEU A 66 -3.66 -4.71 -9.02
N VAL A 67 -4.53 -5.69 -9.21
CA VAL A 67 -5.92 -5.49 -9.61
C VAL A 67 -6.82 -5.87 -8.45
N ILE A 68 -7.39 -4.87 -7.79
CA ILE A 68 -8.10 -5.03 -6.52
C ILE A 68 -9.54 -4.55 -6.70
N SER A 69 -10.50 -5.36 -6.26
CA SER A 69 -11.91 -5.02 -6.29
C SER A 69 -12.49 -4.99 -4.88
N ALA A 70 -13.15 -3.90 -4.54
CA ALA A 70 -13.87 -3.75 -3.27
C ALA A 70 -15.32 -3.28 -3.51
N ASP A 71 -16.17 -3.54 -2.54
CA ASP A 71 -17.56 -3.08 -2.56
C ASP A 71 -17.62 -1.56 -2.28
N ASN A 72 -18.60 -0.89 -2.86
CA ASN A 72 -18.86 0.52 -2.55
C ASN A 72 -19.40 0.64 -1.12
N PRO A 73 -19.05 1.70 -0.35
CA PRO A 73 -18.36 2.92 -0.77
C PRO A 73 -16.83 2.88 -0.65
N TYR A 74 -16.22 1.75 -0.38
CA TYR A 74 -14.79 1.66 -0.15
C TYR A 74 -13.95 2.21 -1.31
N THR A 75 -12.83 2.80 -0.94
CA THR A 75 -11.73 3.20 -1.82
C THR A 75 -10.53 2.31 -1.51
N VAL A 76 -9.83 1.88 -2.57
CA VAL A 76 -8.60 1.12 -2.45
C VAL A 76 -7.42 2.01 -2.80
N VAL A 77 -6.39 1.99 -1.95
CA VAL A 77 -5.08 2.60 -2.20
C VAL A 77 -4.03 1.50 -2.12
N ALA A 78 -3.08 1.50 -3.04
CA ALA A 78 -1.99 0.52 -3.08
C ALA A 78 -0.71 1.14 -3.62
N ASN A 79 0.40 0.40 -3.55
CA ASN A 79 1.67 0.86 -4.10
C ASN A 79 1.62 1.10 -5.60
N GLY A 80 2.41 2.08 -6.02
CA GLY A 80 2.60 2.40 -7.41
C GLY A 80 1.54 3.33 -7.99
N ARG A 81 1.51 3.41 -9.31
CA ARG A 81 0.63 4.31 -10.03
C ARG A 81 -0.74 3.68 -10.28
N LEU A 82 -1.80 4.41 -9.99
CA LEU A 82 -3.15 4.05 -10.40
C LEU A 82 -3.29 4.15 -11.93
N LEU A 83 -3.43 3.03 -12.61
CA LEU A 83 -3.59 2.94 -14.06
C LEU A 83 -5.05 3.05 -14.49
N ALA A 84 -5.96 2.46 -13.71
CA ALA A 84 -7.38 2.46 -14.00
C ALA A 84 -8.22 2.31 -12.74
N ARG A 85 -9.40 2.92 -12.77
CA ARG A 85 -10.50 2.70 -11.82
C ARG A 85 -11.77 2.46 -12.59
N ARG A 86 -12.46 1.35 -12.32
CA ARG A 86 -13.68 0.97 -13.03
C ARG A 86 -14.77 0.57 -12.04
N ALA A 87 -15.87 1.29 -12.03
CA ALA A 87 -17.06 0.93 -11.27
C ALA A 87 -17.93 -0.02 -12.09
N SER A 88 -18.49 -1.04 -11.44
CA SER A 88 -19.44 -2.00 -12.02
C SER A 88 -20.39 -2.47 -10.94
N GLY A 89 -21.64 -2.04 -11.01
CA GLY A 89 -22.66 -2.32 -10.01
C GLY A 89 -22.27 -1.80 -8.63
N SER A 90 -22.29 -2.68 -7.63
CA SER A 90 -21.92 -2.35 -6.25
C SER A 90 -20.42 -2.39 -5.97
N ARG A 91 -19.59 -2.69 -6.97
CA ARG A 91 -18.15 -2.84 -6.81
C ARG A 91 -17.36 -1.87 -7.67
N THR A 92 -16.18 -1.53 -7.18
CA THR A 92 -15.19 -0.77 -7.96
C THR A 92 -13.89 -1.60 -7.99
N THR A 93 -13.21 -1.57 -9.14
CA THR A 93 -11.92 -2.23 -9.35
C THR A 93 -10.87 -1.17 -9.63
N TRP A 94 -9.76 -1.25 -8.92
CA TRP A 94 -8.56 -0.42 -9.09
C TRP A 94 -7.44 -1.26 -9.66
N HIS A 95 -6.64 -0.67 -10.56
CA HIS A 95 -5.46 -1.27 -11.15
C HIS A 95 -4.25 -0.39 -10.86
N TYR A 96 -3.36 -0.87 -10.02
CA TYR A 96 -2.10 -0.22 -9.66
C TYR A 96 -0.91 -0.98 -10.24
N ARG A 97 0.17 -0.26 -10.55
CA ARG A 97 1.44 -0.87 -10.99
C ARG A 97 2.60 -0.12 -10.38
N THR A 98 3.58 -0.85 -9.83
CA THR A 98 4.82 -0.27 -9.34
C THR A 98 5.75 0.08 -10.48
N ASP A 99 6.39 1.25 -10.40
CA ASP A 99 7.39 1.68 -11.39
C ASP A 99 8.78 1.09 -11.06
N HIS A 100 8.99 0.63 -9.82
CA HIS A 100 10.24 0.04 -9.34
C HIS A 100 9.99 -1.32 -8.70
N ALA A 101 11.00 -2.21 -8.79
CA ALA A 101 10.97 -3.45 -8.04
C ALA A 101 11.13 -3.15 -6.54
N MET A 102 10.34 -3.81 -5.72
CA MET A 102 10.36 -3.66 -4.26
C MET A 102 10.24 -5.02 -3.57
N ALA A 103 10.70 -5.09 -2.33
CA ALA A 103 10.55 -6.29 -1.50
C ALA A 103 9.07 -6.57 -1.23
N SER A 104 8.73 -7.83 -1.03
CA SER A 104 7.35 -8.29 -0.81
C SER A 104 6.69 -7.63 0.40
N TYR A 105 7.42 -7.43 1.50
CA TYR A 105 6.90 -6.82 2.71
C TYR A 105 6.47 -5.35 2.53
N LEU A 106 6.95 -4.65 1.48
CA LEU A 106 6.52 -3.29 1.15
C LEU A 106 5.21 -3.27 0.35
N ALA A 107 4.78 -4.42 -0.19
CA ALA A 107 3.51 -4.50 -0.89
C ALA A 107 2.35 -4.28 0.08
N THR A 108 1.57 -3.23 -0.13
CA THR A 108 0.48 -2.83 0.76
C THR A 108 -0.79 -2.52 -0.01
N ILE A 109 -1.91 -2.75 0.63
CA ILE A 109 -3.23 -2.27 0.22
C ILE A 109 -3.95 -1.66 1.42
N GLN A 110 -4.66 -0.57 1.17
CA GLN A 110 -5.47 0.13 2.15
C GLN A 110 -6.90 0.17 1.60
N VAL A 111 -7.85 -0.32 2.35
CA VAL A 111 -9.26 -0.33 1.98
C VAL A 111 -10.05 0.42 3.05
N GLY A 112 -10.76 1.47 2.67
CA GLY A 112 -11.52 2.28 3.61
C GLY A 112 -12.41 3.30 2.92
N GLU A 113 -13.26 3.96 3.68
CA GLU A 113 -14.06 5.08 3.19
C GLU A 113 -13.21 6.36 3.21
N TYR A 114 -12.37 6.53 2.19
CA TYR A 114 -11.43 7.63 2.12
C TYR A 114 -11.89 8.76 1.20
N GLN A 115 -11.65 9.99 1.64
CA GLN A 115 -11.57 11.18 0.78
C GLN A 115 -10.13 11.38 0.34
N ARG A 116 -9.93 11.65 -0.96
CA ARG A 116 -8.63 12.01 -1.51
C ARG A 116 -8.44 13.52 -1.42
N ILE A 117 -7.36 13.95 -0.80
CA ILE A 117 -6.99 15.35 -0.60
C ILE A 117 -5.59 15.56 -1.19
N GLU A 118 -5.44 16.60 -1.97
CA GLU A 118 -4.15 17.03 -2.47
C GLU A 118 -3.56 18.02 -1.48
N LEU A 119 -2.41 17.66 -0.89
CA LEU A 119 -1.73 18.47 0.12
C LEU A 119 -0.69 19.42 -0.51
N ALA A 120 0.02 18.95 -1.53
CA ALA A 120 1.02 19.74 -2.25
C ALA A 120 1.26 19.19 -3.67
N GLN A 121 1.82 20.03 -4.54
CA GLN A 121 2.26 19.67 -5.88
C GLN A 121 3.80 19.63 -6.01
N ASN A 122 4.50 20.34 -5.15
CA ASN A 122 5.95 20.48 -5.17
C ASN A 122 6.51 20.16 -3.77
N PRO A 123 7.73 19.58 -3.69
CA PRO A 123 8.65 19.19 -4.77
C PRO A 123 8.18 17.98 -5.60
N VAL A 124 7.29 17.17 -5.05
CA VAL A 124 6.52 16.10 -5.73
C VAL A 124 5.07 16.17 -5.27
N PRO A 125 4.10 15.65 -6.02
CA PRO A 125 2.72 15.58 -5.56
C PRO A 125 2.61 14.84 -4.22
N VAL A 126 1.92 15.46 -3.26
CA VAL A 126 1.60 14.86 -1.96
C VAL A 126 0.09 14.72 -1.85
N VAL A 127 -0.37 13.52 -1.60
CA VAL A 127 -1.79 13.17 -1.54
C VAL A 127 -2.09 12.48 -0.21
N ALA A 128 -3.17 12.88 0.44
CA ALA A 128 -3.72 12.17 1.59
C ALA A 128 -5.01 11.44 1.21
N TYR A 129 -5.17 10.24 1.72
CA TYR A 129 -6.42 9.51 1.77
C TYR A 129 -6.85 9.43 3.23
N ILE A 130 -7.99 10.01 3.57
CA ILE A 130 -8.41 10.20 4.94
C ILE A 130 -9.90 9.93 5.11
N PRO A 131 -10.34 9.32 6.22
CA PRO A 131 -11.74 9.23 6.58
C PRO A 131 -12.39 10.62 6.68
N PRO A 132 -13.64 10.79 6.24
CA PRO A 132 -14.34 12.08 6.30
C PRO A 132 -14.38 12.72 7.68
N SER A 133 -14.47 11.91 8.73
CA SER A 133 -14.46 12.33 10.15
C SER A 133 -13.20 13.07 10.58
N LEU A 134 -12.05 12.74 9.95
CA LEU A 134 -10.75 13.32 10.29
C LEU A 134 -10.34 14.49 9.38
N ARG A 135 -11.19 14.87 8.42
CA ARG A 135 -10.87 15.91 7.43
C ARG A 135 -10.39 17.24 8.03
N SER A 136 -10.95 17.64 9.15
CA SER A 136 -10.63 18.92 9.80
C SER A 136 -9.21 19.01 10.38
N TYR A 137 -8.56 17.89 10.60
CA TYR A 137 -7.19 17.84 11.15
C TYR A 137 -6.10 17.97 10.09
N VAL A 138 -6.42 17.68 8.83
CA VAL A 138 -5.44 17.56 7.73
C VAL A 138 -4.62 18.82 7.54
N ASP A 139 -5.28 19.98 7.53
CA ASP A 139 -4.65 21.27 7.22
C ASP A 139 -3.65 21.71 8.30
N VAL A 140 -3.74 21.13 9.50
CA VAL A 140 -2.83 21.38 10.62
C VAL A 140 -1.77 20.28 10.71
N ASP A 141 -2.18 19.02 10.76
CA ASP A 141 -1.29 17.90 11.07
C ASP A 141 -0.35 17.55 9.88
N PHE A 142 -0.76 17.88 8.66
CA PHE A 142 0.00 17.61 7.45
C PHE A 142 0.49 18.87 6.72
N ALA A 143 0.47 20.03 7.39
CA ALA A 143 0.87 21.31 6.80
C ALA A 143 2.31 21.31 6.28
N ASP A 144 3.21 20.61 6.94
CA ASP A 144 4.65 20.65 6.68
C ASP A 144 5.15 19.57 5.72
N GLN A 145 4.29 18.71 5.17
CA GLN A 145 4.69 17.58 4.34
C GLN A 145 5.57 17.98 3.15
N ALA A 146 5.21 19.06 2.45
CA ALA A 146 6.00 19.55 1.32
C ALA A 146 7.38 20.08 1.76
N ALA A 147 7.44 20.78 2.88
CA ALA A 147 8.69 21.31 3.44
C ALA A 147 9.62 20.17 3.91
N MET A 148 9.06 19.12 4.52
CA MET A 148 9.81 17.93 4.93
C MET A 148 10.39 17.21 3.71
N LEU A 149 9.62 16.99 2.66
CA LEU A 149 10.09 16.36 1.42
C LEU A 149 11.18 17.21 0.76
N GLN A 150 11.03 18.54 0.72
CA GLN A 150 12.06 19.43 0.17
C GLN A 150 13.35 19.34 1.00
N LEU A 151 13.25 19.30 2.32
CA LEU A 151 14.41 19.13 3.19
C LEU A 151 15.13 17.81 2.91
N PHE A 152 14.38 16.71 2.84
CA PHE A 152 14.95 15.39 2.57
C PHE A 152 15.60 15.31 1.19
N GLN A 153 15.02 15.93 0.17
CA GLN A 153 15.65 16.01 -1.15
C GLN A 153 16.97 16.79 -1.12
N ASN A 154 17.05 17.84 -0.33
CA ASN A 154 18.28 18.61 -0.18
C ASN A 154 19.39 17.83 0.54
N LEU A 155 19.01 16.95 1.47
CA LEU A 155 19.94 16.15 2.28
C LEU A 155 20.36 14.84 1.59
N PHE A 156 19.43 14.16 0.93
CA PHE A 156 19.59 12.79 0.45
C PHE A 156 19.50 12.65 -1.08
N GLY A 157 19.20 13.72 -1.80
CA GLY A 157 18.99 13.70 -3.24
C GLY A 157 17.51 13.62 -3.63
N PRO A 158 17.21 13.61 -4.94
CA PRO A 158 15.83 13.61 -5.43
C PRO A 158 15.00 12.46 -4.89
N TYR A 159 13.76 12.75 -4.51
CA TYR A 159 12.80 11.71 -4.11
C TYR A 159 12.55 10.76 -5.29
N PRO A 160 12.76 9.45 -5.13
CA PRO A 160 12.83 8.53 -6.27
C PRO A 160 11.46 8.15 -6.85
N PHE A 161 10.35 8.46 -6.15
CA PHE A 161 9.01 8.10 -6.58
C PHE A 161 8.27 9.30 -7.16
N ARG A 162 7.17 9.03 -7.88
CA ARG A 162 6.39 10.05 -8.59
C ARG A 162 5.55 10.93 -7.69
N ASP A 163 5.06 10.36 -6.61
CA ASP A 163 4.20 11.02 -5.62
C ASP A 163 4.46 10.41 -4.24
N TYR A 164 4.02 11.13 -3.23
CA TYR A 164 4.02 10.68 -1.85
C TYR A 164 2.57 10.60 -1.37
N THR A 165 2.15 9.41 -0.99
CA THR A 165 0.78 9.17 -0.55
C THR A 165 0.75 8.83 0.93
N VAL A 166 -0.08 9.55 1.69
CA VAL A 166 -0.38 9.29 3.10
C VAL A 166 -1.77 8.69 3.19
N VAL A 167 -1.91 7.59 3.91
CA VAL A 167 -3.21 7.01 4.24
C VAL A 167 -3.42 7.06 5.74
N ILE A 168 -4.56 7.58 6.17
CA ILE A 168 -4.90 7.77 7.58
C ILE A 168 -6.09 6.88 7.91
N THR A 169 -6.04 6.23 9.05
CA THR A 169 -7.13 5.38 9.57
C THR A 169 -7.76 6.00 10.80
N GLU A 170 -9.00 5.62 11.12
CA GLU A 170 -9.65 6.00 12.37
C GLU A 170 -9.16 5.15 13.54
N ASP A 171 -8.78 3.91 13.24
CA ASP A 171 -8.26 2.98 14.23
C ASP A 171 -6.84 3.37 14.64
N PRO A 172 -6.50 3.29 15.93
CA PRO A 172 -5.13 3.52 16.38
C PRO A 172 -4.25 2.36 15.90
N LEU A 173 -3.15 2.70 15.26
CA LEU A 173 -2.12 1.74 14.89
C LEU A 173 -1.07 1.66 15.98
N GLU A 174 -0.66 0.45 16.35
CA GLU A 174 0.34 0.24 17.42
C GLU A 174 1.74 0.73 17.00
N ILE A 175 2.04 0.68 15.71
CA ILE A 175 3.33 1.06 15.15
C ILE A 175 3.09 1.92 13.91
N PRO A 176 3.74 3.10 13.78
CA PRO A 176 3.75 3.84 12.51
C PRO A 176 4.51 3.02 11.47
N LEU A 177 3.88 2.83 10.33
CA LEU A 177 4.35 1.92 9.29
C LEU A 177 4.71 2.67 8.01
N GLU A 178 5.73 2.16 7.36
CA GLU A 178 6.13 2.59 6.03
C GLU A 178 5.13 2.18 4.96
#